data_eb77bf4fa0afbae4c44c62c9d52b49dc
#
_entry.id   eb77bf4fa0afbae4c44c62c9d52b49dc
#
_cell.length_a   1.000
_cell.length_b   1.000
_cell.length_c   1.000
_cell.angle_alpha   90.00
_cell.angle_beta   90.00
_cell.angle_gamma   90.00
#
_symmetry.space_group_name_H-M   'P 1'
#
loop_
_entity.id
_entity.type
_entity.pdbx_description
1 polymer ?
#
loop_
_entity_poly.entity_id
_entity_poly.type
_entity_poly.pdbx_seq_one_letter_code
_entity_poly.pdbx_strand_id
1 'polypeptide(L)'
;MLAKLMSYLLLGVVRFLTGSQARWYGCPPKAEQRIYFANHQSHADMVLIWAALPEELRSITRPIAAKDYWTKTPFKQWITTAVFNAVYVDRQASPARTPAPAAEAAGNAAPALDSAAETAAPGGPDPAPEPAAPPSPEALRAALPESDPLAPLVRALESGDSIVIFPEGTRGHGDEPQPFKSGLYKLAQMFPNVVLVPAWINNVQRVMPKGEVVPVPILCSVTFGAPIALVPGEERRPFLDRARRAVMALREV
;
A
#
# COMPACT_ATOMS: atom_id res chain seq x y z
N MET A 1 -6.37 -13.68 -27.56
CA MET A 1 -5.71 -14.99 -27.56
C MET A 1 -4.25 -14.91 -27.09
N LEU A 2 -3.40 -14.12 -27.71
CA LEU A 2 -1.96 -14.02 -27.38
C LEU A 2 -1.69 -13.67 -25.90
N ALA A 3 -2.41 -12.70 -25.33
CA ALA A 3 -2.25 -12.31 -23.92
C ALA A 3 -2.60 -13.45 -22.93
N LYS A 4 -3.65 -14.23 -23.21
CA LYS A 4 -3.99 -15.41 -22.38
C LYS A 4 -2.91 -16.48 -22.47
N LEU A 5 -2.41 -16.79 -23.68
CA LEU A 5 -1.31 -17.74 -23.85
C LEU A 5 -0.06 -17.29 -23.10
N MET A 6 0.30 -16.00 -23.21
CA MET A 6 1.42 -15.42 -22.47
C MET A 6 1.21 -15.46 -20.95
N SER A 7 -0.01 -15.22 -20.49
CA SER A 7 -0.37 -15.34 -19.07
C SER A 7 -0.12 -16.76 -18.55
N TYR A 8 -0.56 -17.79 -19.26
CA TYR A 8 -0.32 -19.19 -18.87
C TYR A 8 1.16 -19.57 -18.95
N LEU A 9 1.87 -19.13 -20.00
CA LEU A 9 3.30 -19.35 -20.13
C LEU A 9 4.06 -18.71 -18.98
N LEU A 10 3.79 -17.43 -18.68
CA LEU A 10 4.44 -16.71 -17.59
C LEU A 10 4.13 -17.36 -16.23
N LEU A 11 2.87 -17.74 -16.01
CA LEU A 11 2.46 -18.46 -14.81
C LEU A 11 3.21 -19.80 -14.66
N GLY A 12 3.33 -20.57 -15.75
CA GLY A 12 4.09 -21.82 -15.78
C GLY A 12 5.57 -21.60 -15.47
N VAL A 13 6.20 -20.63 -16.11
CA VAL A 13 7.61 -20.26 -15.87
C VAL A 13 7.83 -19.83 -14.42
N VAL A 14 6.98 -18.92 -13.91
CA VAL A 14 7.10 -18.45 -12.51
C VAL A 14 6.93 -19.60 -11.54
N ARG A 15 5.92 -20.45 -11.71
CA ARG A 15 5.71 -21.62 -10.84
C ARG A 15 6.83 -22.64 -10.93
N PHE A 16 7.37 -22.87 -12.12
CA PHE A 16 8.51 -23.78 -12.31
C PHE A 16 9.78 -23.26 -11.62
N LEU A 17 10.10 -21.96 -11.77
CA LEU A 17 11.30 -21.36 -11.19
C LEU A 17 11.21 -21.15 -9.67
N THR A 18 10.01 -20.85 -9.16
CA THR A 18 9.85 -20.42 -7.76
C THR A 18 9.06 -21.42 -6.92
N GLY A 19 8.48 -22.45 -7.53
CA GLY A 19 7.54 -23.33 -6.84
C GLY A 19 6.34 -22.60 -6.24
N SER A 20 6.09 -21.34 -6.67
CA SER A 20 5.21 -20.35 -6.07
C SER A 20 3.95 -20.98 -5.44
N GLN A 21 3.93 -21.06 -4.12
CA GLN A 21 2.82 -21.57 -3.34
C GLN A 21 2.07 -20.44 -2.67
N ALA A 22 0.76 -20.38 -2.87
CA ALA A 22 -0.13 -19.55 -2.06
C ALA A 22 -0.45 -20.29 -0.76
N ARG A 23 -0.23 -19.62 0.36
CA ARG A 23 -0.65 -20.08 1.68
C ARG A 23 -1.73 -19.12 2.18
N TRP A 24 -2.86 -19.67 2.62
CA TRP A 24 -4.00 -18.89 3.09
C TRP A 24 -4.17 -19.14 4.60
N TYR A 25 -3.82 -18.14 5.40
CA TYR A 25 -3.88 -18.23 6.86
C TYR A 25 -4.95 -17.28 7.41
N GLY A 26 -6.08 -17.85 7.83
CA GLY A 26 -7.22 -17.06 8.32
C GLY A 26 -7.94 -16.21 7.26
N CYS A 27 -7.64 -16.43 5.97
CA CYS A 27 -8.23 -15.71 4.86
C CYS A 27 -8.45 -16.66 3.67
N PRO A 28 -9.57 -17.38 3.58
CA PRO A 28 -9.83 -18.23 2.43
C PRO A 28 -9.93 -17.40 1.13
N PRO A 29 -9.55 -17.96 -0.03
CA PRO A 29 -9.72 -17.30 -1.31
C PRO A 29 -11.21 -17.20 -1.64
N LYS A 30 -11.75 -15.97 -1.55
CA LYS A 30 -13.13 -15.65 -1.92
C LYS A 30 -13.13 -14.59 -3.01
N ALA A 31 -14.04 -14.71 -3.97
CA ALA A 31 -14.25 -13.72 -5.03
C ALA A 31 -14.97 -12.47 -4.46
N GLU A 32 -14.28 -11.73 -3.62
CA GLU A 32 -14.71 -10.46 -3.04
C GLU A 32 -13.65 -9.40 -3.31
N GLN A 33 -14.04 -8.13 -3.32
CA GLN A 33 -13.12 -7.04 -3.57
C GLN A 33 -12.15 -6.87 -2.40
N ARG A 34 -10.84 -6.83 -2.73
CA ARG A 34 -9.77 -6.82 -1.74
C ARG A 34 -8.67 -5.81 -2.08
N ILE A 35 -8.06 -5.28 -1.03
CA ILE A 35 -6.77 -4.60 -1.10
C ILE A 35 -5.74 -5.54 -0.47
N TYR A 36 -4.92 -6.18 -1.31
CA TYR A 36 -3.78 -6.95 -0.83
C TYR A 36 -2.62 -6.00 -0.58
N PHE A 37 -2.04 -6.02 0.60
CA PHE A 37 -0.88 -5.21 0.93
C PHE A 37 0.27 -6.07 1.46
N ALA A 38 1.46 -5.92 0.86
CA ALA A 38 2.58 -6.82 1.09
C ALA A 38 3.90 -6.08 1.32
N ASN A 39 4.91 -6.81 1.82
CA ASN A 39 6.29 -6.37 1.83
C ASN A 39 6.84 -6.21 0.40
N HIS A 40 7.79 -5.28 0.21
CA HIS A 40 8.37 -4.97 -1.10
C HIS A 40 9.89 -5.08 -1.10
N GLN A 41 10.43 -6.09 -1.76
CA GLN A 41 11.85 -6.38 -1.77
C GLN A 41 12.43 -6.51 -3.19
N SER A 42 11.59 -6.86 -4.19
CA SER A 42 12.04 -7.11 -5.56
C SER A 42 11.03 -6.60 -6.59
N HIS A 43 11.50 -6.41 -7.81
CA HIS A 43 10.61 -6.20 -8.96
C HIS A 43 9.73 -7.43 -9.27
N ALA A 44 10.15 -8.61 -8.83
CA ALA A 44 9.40 -9.85 -9.00
C ALA A 44 8.22 -9.99 -8.02
N ASP A 45 8.12 -9.16 -6.97
CA ASP A 45 7.06 -9.27 -5.96
C ASP A 45 5.67 -9.21 -6.57
N MET A 46 5.47 -8.26 -7.49
CA MET A 46 4.21 -8.11 -8.21
C MET A 46 3.85 -9.39 -9.00
N VAL A 47 4.83 -9.98 -9.65
CA VAL A 47 4.64 -11.18 -10.47
C VAL A 47 4.34 -12.39 -9.58
N LEU A 48 5.03 -12.51 -8.44
CA LEU A 48 4.85 -13.62 -7.50
C LEU A 48 3.47 -13.59 -6.84
N ILE A 49 3.04 -12.43 -6.34
CA ILE A 49 1.72 -12.33 -5.71
C ILE A 49 0.61 -12.59 -6.74
N TRP A 50 0.78 -12.07 -7.98
CA TRP A 50 -0.14 -12.35 -9.08
C TRP A 50 -0.19 -13.84 -9.43
N ALA A 51 0.97 -14.51 -9.51
CA ALA A 51 1.05 -15.95 -9.81
C ALA A 51 0.52 -16.84 -8.68
N ALA A 52 0.57 -16.36 -7.44
CA ALA A 52 0.06 -17.06 -6.27
C ALA A 52 -1.49 -17.02 -6.18
N LEU A 53 -2.13 -16.00 -6.74
CA LEU A 53 -3.59 -15.90 -6.72
C LEU A 53 -4.24 -16.99 -7.60
N PRO A 54 -5.35 -17.61 -7.14
CA PRO A 54 -6.23 -18.42 -8.00
C PRO A 54 -6.73 -17.62 -9.21
N GLU A 55 -7.14 -18.30 -10.27
CA GLU A 55 -7.54 -17.65 -11.53
C GLU A 55 -8.70 -16.66 -11.32
N GLU A 56 -9.69 -17.04 -10.52
CA GLU A 56 -10.88 -16.23 -10.22
C GLU A 56 -10.48 -14.92 -9.53
N LEU A 57 -9.55 -14.96 -8.57
CA LEU A 57 -9.07 -13.77 -7.88
C LEU A 57 -8.11 -12.96 -8.75
N ARG A 58 -7.26 -13.63 -9.52
CA ARG A 58 -6.31 -12.98 -10.43
C ARG A 58 -7.01 -12.18 -11.52
N SER A 59 -8.16 -12.64 -12.01
CA SER A 59 -8.92 -11.96 -13.06
C SER A 59 -9.50 -10.60 -12.62
N ILE A 60 -9.79 -10.46 -11.33
CA ILE A 60 -10.35 -9.24 -10.73
C ILE A 60 -9.33 -8.42 -9.94
N THR A 61 -8.06 -8.85 -9.92
CA THR A 61 -7.01 -8.19 -9.13
C THR A 61 -6.02 -7.47 -10.03
N ARG A 62 -5.83 -6.18 -9.80
CA ARG A 62 -4.91 -5.32 -10.54
C ARG A 62 -3.70 -4.97 -9.68
N PRO A 63 -2.52 -5.49 -10.00
CA PRO A 63 -1.30 -5.11 -9.31
C PRO A 63 -0.88 -3.69 -9.68
N ILE A 64 -0.15 -3.01 -8.77
CA ILE A 64 0.42 -1.71 -9.03
C ILE A 64 1.76 -1.83 -9.75
N ALA A 65 1.91 -1.09 -10.83
CA ALA A 65 3.12 -1.01 -11.61
C ALA A 65 3.69 0.42 -11.60
N ALA A 66 4.97 0.57 -11.27
CA ALA A 66 5.66 1.84 -11.37
C ALA A 66 5.84 2.23 -12.83
N LYS A 67 5.23 3.34 -13.25
CA LYS A 67 5.21 3.81 -14.63
C LYS A 67 6.64 3.97 -15.20
N ASP A 68 7.52 4.63 -14.45
CA ASP A 68 8.92 4.89 -14.80
C ASP A 68 9.75 3.64 -15.14
N TYR A 69 9.40 2.48 -14.59
CA TYR A 69 10.11 1.22 -14.82
C TYR A 69 9.43 0.36 -15.90
N TRP A 70 8.10 0.23 -15.82
CA TRP A 70 7.37 -0.72 -16.66
C TRP A 70 7.02 -0.20 -18.05
N THR A 71 7.13 1.12 -18.30
CA THR A 71 6.93 1.70 -19.63
C THR A 71 8.22 1.91 -20.42
N LYS A 72 9.39 1.51 -19.88
CA LYS A 72 10.70 1.68 -20.54
C LYS A 72 10.83 0.94 -21.87
N THR A 73 10.14 -0.18 -22.04
CA THR A 73 10.14 -0.93 -23.29
C THR A 73 8.72 -1.33 -23.67
N PRO A 74 8.40 -1.38 -24.99
CA PRO A 74 7.07 -1.78 -25.46
C PRO A 74 6.65 -3.16 -24.95
N PHE A 75 7.59 -4.08 -24.81
CA PHE A 75 7.34 -5.42 -24.28
C PHE A 75 6.91 -5.41 -22.82
N LYS A 76 7.60 -4.65 -21.95
CA LYS A 76 7.22 -4.49 -20.55
C LYS A 76 5.85 -3.84 -20.42
N GLN A 77 5.61 -2.79 -21.19
CA GLN A 77 4.32 -2.10 -21.21
C GLN A 77 3.19 -3.04 -21.65
N TRP A 78 3.41 -3.84 -22.70
CA TRP A 78 2.43 -4.81 -23.17
C TRP A 78 2.13 -5.88 -22.12
N ILE A 79 3.16 -6.46 -21.46
CA ILE A 79 2.95 -7.45 -20.40
C ILE A 79 2.15 -6.86 -19.24
N THR A 80 2.51 -5.68 -18.75
CA THR A 80 1.82 -5.07 -17.61
C THR A 80 0.38 -4.71 -17.94
N THR A 81 0.10 -4.30 -19.17
CA THR A 81 -1.26 -3.93 -19.58
C THR A 81 -2.08 -5.14 -19.97
N ALA A 82 -1.56 -6.02 -20.83
CA ALA A 82 -2.33 -7.09 -21.44
C ALA A 82 -2.37 -8.39 -20.58
N VAL A 83 -1.34 -8.65 -19.77
CA VAL A 83 -1.24 -9.86 -18.95
C VAL A 83 -1.63 -9.59 -17.51
N PHE A 84 -1.03 -8.56 -16.89
CA PHE A 84 -1.29 -8.26 -15.48
C PHE A 84 -2.49 -7.33 -15.26
N ASN A 85 -2.98 -6.65 -16.28
CA ASN A 85 -3.98 -5.59 -16.15
C ASN A 85 -3.62 -4.58 -15.05
N ALA A 86 -2.32 -4.20 -14.99
CA ALA A 86 -1.76 -3.44 -13.90
C ALA A 86 -2.20 -1.97 -13.91
N VAL A 87 -2.31 -1.39 -12.72
CA VAL A 87 -2.54 0.04 -12.54
C VAL A 87 -1.19 0.76 -12.48
N TYR A 88 -0.98 1.73 -13.37
CA TYR A 88 0.24 2.53 -13.34
C TYR A 88 0.15 3.65 -12.31
N VAL A 89 1.21 3.76 -11.49
CA VAL A 89 1.37 4.84 -10.51
C VAL A 89 2.66 5.59 -10.80
N ASP A 90 2.58 6.91 -10.80
CA ASP A 90 3.74 7.79 -10.92
C ASP A 90 4.36 8.02 -9.53
N ARG A 91 5.63 7.64 -9.35
CA ARG A 91 6.33 7.80 -8.08
C ARG A 91 6.82 9.24 -7.84
N GLN A 92 6.92 10.05 -8.90
CA GLN A 92 7.46 11.40 -8.81
C GLN A 92 6.41 12.43 -8.34
N ALA A 93 5.14 12.05 -8.30
CA ALA A 93 4.05 12.89 -7.85
C ALA A 93 3.97 13.06 -6.31
N SER A 94 4.85 12.42 -5.53
CA SER A 94 4.98 12.74 -4.10
C SER A 94 5.66 14.10 -3.96
N PRO A 95 5.04 15.11 -3.34
CA PRO A 95 5.69 16.40 -3.09
C PRO A 95 6.97 16.15 -2.30
N ALA A 96 8.07 16.69 -2.81
CA ALA A 96 9.35 16.71 -2.11
C ALA A 96 9.12 17.22 -0.69
N ARG A 97 9.45 16.42 0.30
CA ARG A 97 9.41 16.82 1.71
C ARG A 97 10.38 17.98 1.84
N THR A 98 9.88 19.21 1.90
CA THR A 98 10.67 20.37 2.30
C THR A 98 11.29 20.03 3.65
N PRO A 99 12.63 20.06 3.81
CA PRO A 99 13.23 19.87 5.13
C PRO A 99 12.69 20.95 6.05
N ALA A 100 12.09 20.56 7.16
CA ALA A 100 11.74 21.52 8.20
C ALA A 100 13.04 22.24 8.62
N PRO A 101 13.04 23.59 8.74
CA PRO A 101 14.20 24.30 9.25
C PRO A 101 14.53 23.76 10.63
N ALA A 102 15.81 23.44 10.82
CA ALA A 102 16.35 23.04 12.11
C ALA A 102 16.00 24.12 13.14
N ALA A 103 15.22 23.76 14.15
CA ALA A 103 15.01 24.61 15.30
C ALA A 103 16.34 24.66 16.06
N GLU A 104 17.04 25.79 15.89
CA GLU A 104 18.17 26.14 16.73
C GLU A 104 17.71 26.27 18.18
N ALA A 105 18.43 25.58 19.04
CA ALA A 105 18.32 25.73 20.48
C ALA A 105 18.76 27.15 20.89
N ALA A 106 17.86 27.95 21.42
CA ALA A 106 18.21 29.14 22.12
C ALA A 106 17.55 29.16 23.51
N GLY A 107 18.36 29.14 24.44
CA GLY A 107 18.53 29.46 25.80
C GLY A 107 17.40 30.14 26.58
N ASN A 108 17.31 29.65 27.79
CA ASN A 108 16.80 30.24 29.03
C ASN A 108 16.86 31.77 29.13
N ALA A 109 15.73 32.39 29.42
CA ALA A 109 15.64 33.50 30.36
C ALA A 109 14.19 33.78 30.74
N ALA A 110 13.85 33.58 32.00
CA ALA A 110 12.69 34.25 32.62
C ALA A 110 13.06 35.68 32.98
N PRO A 111 12.12 36.61 32.95
CA PRO A 111 11.89 37.40 34.14
C PRO A 111 10.42 37.65 34.49
N ALA A 112 10.18 37.56 35.78
CA ALA A 112 9.50 38.49 36.69
C ALA A 112 8.10 39.04 36.33
N LEU A 113 7.24 38.81 37.30
CA LEU A 113 5.97 39.43 37.65
C LEU A 113 5.95 40.96 37.49
N ASP A 114 4.86 41.48 36.91
CA ASP A 114 4.22 42.65 37.52
C ASP A 114 2.70 42.63 37.31
N SER A 115 2.04 43.15 38.32
CA SER A 115 0.62 43.14 38.63
C SER A 115 -0.05 44.35 37.98
N ALA A 116 -1.23 44.16 37.37
CA ALA A 116 -2.29 45.15 37.41
C ALA A 116 -3.64 44.51 37.09
N ALA A 117 -4.52 44.58 38.05
CA ALA A 117 -5.93 44.24 37.95
C ALA A 117 -6.67 45.33 37.15
N GLU A 118 -7.55 44.90 36.20
CA GLU A 118 -8.72 45.71 35.88
C GLU A 118 -9.90 44.82 35.40
N THR A 119 -11.00 45.08 36.02
CA THR A 119 -12.33 44.53 35.96
C THR A 119 -12.99 44.71 34.60
N ALA A 120 -13.50 43.64 33.99
CA ALA A 120 -14.59 43.72 33.01
C ALA A 120 -15.48 42.48 33.04
N ALA A 121 -16.78 42.68 32.91
CA ALA A 121 -17.96 41.87 33.16
C ALA A 121 -18.03 40.49 32.43
N PRO A 122 -18.94 39.58 32.89
CA PRO A 122 -19.01 38.22 32.38
C PRO A 122 -19.83 38.12 31.08
N GLY A 123 -19.15 38.07 29.96
CA GLY A 123 -19.65 37.47 28.76
C GLY A 123 -19.40 35.95 28.87
N GLY A 124 -20.45 35.14 28.88
CA GLY A 124 -20.30 33.70 28.90
C GLY A 124 -19.47 33.23 27.69
N PRO A 125 -18.68 32.17 27.84
CA PRO A 125 -17.94 31.62 26.72
C PRO A 125 -18.93 31.15 25.65
N ASP A 126 -18.76 31.63 24.41
CA ASP A 126 -19.39 31.04 23.24
C ASP A 126 -19.12 29.56 23.23
N PRO A 127 -20.12 28.72 22.95
CA PRO A 127 -19.90 27.27 22.84
C PRO A 127 -18.81 27.04 21.80
N ALA A 128 -17.73 26.37 22.20
CA ALA A 128 -16.66 25.97 21.30
C ALA A 128 -17.29 25.24 20.12
N PRO A 129 -16.88 25.54 18.87
CA PRO A 129 -17.44 24.86 17.69
C PRO A 129 -17.27 23.35 17.87
N GLU A 130 -18.38 22.63 17.77
CA GLU A 130 -18.38 21.16 17.77
C GLU A 130 -17.35 20.67 16.76
N PRO A 131 -16.52 19.69 17.11
CA PRO A 131 -15.54 19.13 16.16
C PRO A 131 -16.31 18.62 14.93
N ALA A 132 -16.01 19.19 13.77
CA ALA A 132 -16.65 18.82 12.52
C ALA A 132 -16.57 17.29 12.34
N ALA A 133 -17.71 16.68 12.03
CA ALA A 133 -17.77 15.24 11.76
C ALA A 133 -16.72 14.85 10.69
N PRO A 134 -16.06 13.71 10.81
CA PRO A 134 -15.08 13.28 9.83
C PRO A 134 -15.74 13.19 8.44
N PRO A 135 -15.04 13.59 7.36
CA PRO A 135 -15.58 13.56 6.01
C PRO A 135 -16.02 12.15 5.61
N SER A 136 -17.13 12.05 4.90
CA SER A 136 -17.63 10.77 4.41
C SER A 136 -16.63 10.12 3.42
N PRO A 137 -16.64 8.78 3.26
CA PRO A 137 -15.80 8.09 2.28
C PRO A 137 -15.94 8.64 0.86
N GLU A 138 -17.13 9.03 0.46
CA GLU A 138 -17.42 9.63 -0.85
C GLU A 138 -16.83 11.04 -0.98
N ALA A 139 -16.94 11.86 0.06
CA ALA A 139 -16.33 13.17 0.09
C ALA A 139 -14.80 13.09 -0.01
N LEU A 140 -14.19 12.09 0.64
CA LEU A 140 -12.74 11.85 0.54
C LEU A 140 -12.32 11.45 -0.88
N ARG A 141 -13.11 10.62 -1.57
CA ARG A 141 -12.83 10.24 -2.96
C ARG A 141 -13.01 11.43 -3.91
N ALA A 142 -14.09 12.19 -3.77
CA ALA A 142 -14.37 13.36 -4.60
C ALA A 142 -13.34 14.49 -4.43
N ALA A 143 -12.76 14.63 -3.24
CA ALA A 143 -11.73 15.61 -2.95
C ALA A 143 -10.33 15.21 -3.43
N LEU A 144 -10.14 13.98 -3.94
CA LEU A 144 -8.83 13.50 -4.36
C LEU A 144 -8.45 14.12 -5.72
N PRO A 145 -7.34 14.87 -5.82
CA PRO A 145 -6.90 15.42 -7.11
C PRO A 145 -6.56 14.31 -8.11
N GLU A 146 -6.85 14.52 -9.39
CA GLU A 146 -6.45 13.61 -10.47
C GLU A 146 -4.94 13.37 -10.54
N SER A 147 -4.13 14.33 -10.07
CA SER A 147 -2.68 14.24 -9.97
C SER A 147 -2.19 13.45 -8.74
N ASP A 148 -3.07 13.10 -7.79
CA ASP A 148 -2.67 12.29 -6.63
C ASP A 148 -2.26 10.88 -7.09
N PRO A 149 -1.12 10.35 -6.62
CA PRO A 149 -0.69 8.98 -6.93
C PRO A 149 -1.72 7.90 -6.60
N LEU A 150 -2.68 8.17 -5.73
CA LEU A 150 -3.76 7.24 -5.39
C LEU A 150 -4.94 7.27 -6.38
N ALA A 151 -5.09 8.31 -7.19
CA ALA A 151 -6.23 8.45 -8.10
C ALA A 151 -6.43 7.22 -9.03
N PRO A 152 -5.39 6.63 -9.65
CA PRO A 152 -5.55 5.41 -10.44
C PRO A 152 -6.02 4.20 -9.63
N LEU A 153 -5.65 4.12 -8.34
CA LEU A 153 -6.05 3.04 -7.43
C LEU A 153 -7.51 3.19 -7.01
N VAL A 154 -7.92 4.42 -6.71
CA VAL A 154 -9.31 4.76 -6.38
C VAL A 154 -10.20 4.38 -7.55
N ARG A 155 -9.86 4.75 -8.79
CA ARG A 155 -10.62 4.35 -9.99
C ARG A 155 -10.72 2.84 -10.17
N ALA A 156 -9.65 2.09 -9.91
CA ALA A 156 -9.69 0.63 -9.98
C ALA A 156 -10.64 0.03 -8.93
N LEU A 157 -10.60 0.55 -7.70
CA LEU A 157 -11.51 0.11 -6.64
C LEU A 157 -12.97 0.51 -6.92
N GLU A 158 -13.23 1.69 -7.46
CA GLU A 158 -14.57 2.12 -7.89
C GLU A 158 -15.15 1.26 -9.02
N SER A 159 -14.29 0.71 -9.87
CA SER A 159 -14.67 -0.25 -10.92
C SER A 159 -14.96 -1.65 -10.38
N GLY A 160 -14.82 -1.90 -9.06
CA GLY A 160 -15.03 -3.20 -8.44
C GLY A 160 -13.80 -4.11 -8.49
N ASP A 161 -12.66 -3.65 -9.02
CA ASP A 161 -11.43 -4.41 -9.05
C ASP A 161 -10.79 -4.50 -7.65
N SER A 162 -10.09 -5.59 -7.38
CA SER A 162 -9.14 -5.70 -6.27
C SER A 162 -7.79 -5.11 -6.68
N ILE A 163 -6.99 -4.69 -5.71
CA ILE A 163 -5.64 -4.17 -5.98
C ILE A 163 -4.57 -4.83 -5.12
N VAL A 164 -3.34 -4.87 -5.65
CA VAL A 164 -2.15 -5.24 -4.87
C VAL A 164 -1.29 -4.00 -4.67
N ILE A 165 -1.00 -3.66 -3.43
CA ILE A 165 -0.17 -2.50 -3.08
C ILE A 165 1.04 -2.91 -2.24
N PHE A 166 2.09 -2.10 -2.33
CA PHE A 166 3.27 -2.18 -1.48
C PHE A 166 3.37 -0.89 -0.66
N PRO A 167 2.83 -0.87 0.58
CA PRO A 167 2.66 0.39 1.33
C PRO A 167 3.99 1.05 1.73
N GLU A 168 5.11 0.33 1.65
CA GLU A 168 6.45 0.90 1.82
C GLU A 168 6.76 1.98 0.76
N GLY A 169 6.18 1.87 -0.43
CA GLY A 169 6.36 2.79 -1.55
C GLY A 169 7.76 2.77 -2.19
N THR A 170 8.68 2.02 -1.62
CA THR A 170 10.03 1.73 -2.14
C THR A 170 10.41 0.31 -1.76
N ARG A 171 11.37 -0.28 -2.47
CA ARG A 171 11.90 -1.59 -2.12
C ARG A 171 12.79 -1.48 -0.88
N GLY A 172 12.48 -2.29 0.13
CA GLY A 172 13.32 -2.46 1.32
C GLY A 172 14.62 -3.21 0.98
N HIS A 173 15.64 -2.98 1.80
CA HIS A 173 16.93 -3.67 1.71
C HIS A 173 17.19 -4.57 2.94
N GLY A 174 16.31 -4.52 3.93
CA GLY A 174 16.43 -5.29 5.19
C GLY A 174 15.43 -6.43 5.24
N ASP A 175 15.53 -7.19 6.32
CA ASP A 175 14.64 -8.33 6.61
C ASP A 175 13.24 -7.90 7.04
N GLU A 176 13.08 -6.64 7.44
CA GLU A 176 11.79 -6.07 7.85
C GLU A 176 11.28 -5.06 6.83
N PRO A 177 9.95 -5.01 6.62
CA PRO A 177 9.32 -3.99 5.80
C PRO A 177 9.61 -2.59 6.33
N GLN A 178 9.80 -1.63 5.45
CA GLN A 178 9.90 -0.21 5.80
C GLN A 178 8.59 0.29 6.45
N PRO A 179 8.62 1.40 7.20
CA PRO A 179 7.39 2.03 7.68
C PRO A 179 6.39 2.28 6.56
N PHE A 180 5.13 1.93 6.79
CA PHE A 180 4.08 2.06 5.79
C PHE A 180 3.70 3.53 5.59
N LYS A 181 3.53 3.93 4.32
CA LYS A 181 3.07 5.27 3.93
C LYS A 181 1.56 5.40 4.08
N SER A 182 1.10 6.65 4.14
CA SER A 182 -0.31 7.02 4.36
C SER A 182 -1.30 6.50 3.32
N GLY A 183 -0.84 6.03 2.16
CA GLY A 183 -1.71 5.56 1.08
C GLY A 183 -2.67 4.46 1.50
N LEU A 184 -2.18 3.45 2.25
CA LEU A 184 -3.03 2.36 2.73
C LEU A 184 -4.13 2.87 3.68
N TYR A 185 -3.80 3.81 4.58
CA TYR A 185 -4.78 4.41 5.49
C TYR A 185 -5.85 5.21 4.73
N LYS A 186 -5.44 6.05 3.78
CA LYS A 186 -6.37 6.81 2.94
C LYS A 186 -7.32 5.89 2.17
N LEU A 187 -6.80 4.82 1.57
CA LEU A 187 -7.63 3.83 0.87
C LEU A 187 -8.61 3.12 1.82
N ALA A 188 -8.18 2.77 3.03
CA ALA A 188 -9.05 2.16 4.04
C ALA A 188 -10.19 3.10 4.48
N GLN A 189 -9.93 4.42 4.56
CA GLN A 189 -10.96 5.42 4.84
C GLN A 189 -11.95 5.60 3.68
N MET A 190 -11.44 5.63 2.44
CA MET A 190 -12.25 5.82 1.24
C MET A 190 -13.11 4.59 0.89
N PHE A 191 -12.66 3.40 1.28
CA PHE A 191 -13.30 2.12 0.95
C PHE A 191 -13.45 1.23 2.19
N PRO A 192 -14.30 1.62 3.16
CA PRO A 192 -14.45 0.89 4.43
C PRO A 192 -15.01 -0.52 4.26
N ASN A 193 -15.70 -0.81 3.14
CA ASN A 193 -16.28 -2.12 2.84
C ASN A 193 -15.32 -3.04 2.08
N VAL A 194 -14.16 -2.56 1.63
CA VAL A 194 -13.18 -3.36 0.92
C VAL A 194 -12.28 -4.10 1.91
N VAL A 195 -12.11 -5.40 1.70
CA VAL A 195 -11.35 -6.27 2.61
C VAL A 195 -9.85 -6.01 2.48
N LEU A 196 -9.19 -5.64 3.58
CA LEU A 196 -7.74 -5.42 3.61
C LEU A 196 -7.02 -6.71 4.01
N VAL A 197 -6.26 -7.29 3.10
CA VAL A 197 -5.58 -8.58 3.29
C VAL A 197 -4.06 -8.38 3.36
N PRO A 198 -3.42 -8.61 4.53
CA PRO A 198 -1.97 -8.61 4.62
C PRO A 198 -1.39 -9.81 3.88
N ALA A 199 -0.25 -9.61 3.22
CA ALA A 199 0.46 -10.70 2.57
C ALA A 199 1.97 -10.60 2.85
N TRP A 200 2.63 -11.76 2.93
CA TRP A 200 4.08 -11.87 3.05
C TRP A 200 4.63 -12.63 1.86
N ILE A 201 5.60 -12.00 1.17
CA ILE A 201 6.33 -12.62 0.06
C ILE A 201 7.69 -13.06 0.58
N ASN A 202 7.95 -14.36 0.52
CA ASN A 202 9.18 -14.95 1.05
C ASN A 202 10.16 -15.30 -0.07
N ASN A 203 11.47 -15.18 0.22
CA ASN A 203 12.61 -15.61 -0.60
C ASN A 203 12.80 -14.90 -1.95
N VAL A 204 12.00 -13.92 -2.31
CA VAL A 204 12.07 -13.27 -3.64
C VAL A 204 13.40 -12.58 -3.91
N GLN A 205 14.06 -12.05 -2.89
CA GLN A 205 15.39 -11.41 -3.02
C GLN A 205 16.46 -12.39 -3.53
N ARG A 206 16.31 -13.68 -3.20
CA ARG A 206 17.26 -14.73 -3.57
C ARG A 206 17.04 -15.24 -4.98
N VAL A 207 15.81 -15.10 -5.53
CA VAL A 207 15.49 -15.52 -6.91
C VAL A 207 16.21 -14.63 -7.92
N MET A 208 16.28 -13.34 -7.66
CA MET A 208 16.93 -12.38 -8.54
C MET A 208 17.69 -11.35 -7.70
N PRO A 209 18.92 -11.70 -7.26
CA PRO A 209 19.80 -10.80 -6.54
C PRO A 209 20.07 -9.52 -7.35
N LYS A 210 20.39 -8.44 -6.67
CA LYS A 210 20.65 -7.16 -7.31
C LYS A 210 21.85 -7.25 -8.24
N GLY A 211 21.63 -7.00 -9.55
CA GLY A 211 22.68 -7.09 -10.58
C GLY A 211 22.69 -8.39 -11.38
N GLU A 212 21.99 -9.43 -10.93
CA GLU A 212 21.86 -10.68 -11.67
C GLU A 212 20.71 -10.62 -12.69
N VAL A 213 20.93 -11.24 -13.84
CA VAL A 213 19.96 -11.31 -14.94
C VAL A 213 19.31 -12.70 -15.02
N VAL A 214 19.98 -13.71 -14.48
CA VAL A 214 19.52 -15.10 -14.49
C VAL A 214 18.83 -15.41 -13.16
N PRO A 215 17.53 -15.76 -13.18
CA PRO A 215 16.83 -16.13 -11.95
C PRO A 215 17.35 -17.47 -11.41
N VAL A 216 17.69 -17.50 -10.14
CA VAL A 216 18.03 -18.74 -9.42
C VAL A 216 16.72 -19.43 -9.01
N PRO A 217 16.49 -20.70 -9.33
CA PRO A 217 15.31 -21.44 -8.91
C PRO A 217 15.33 -21.63 -7.38
N ILE A 218 14.52 -20.86 -6.68
CA ILE A 218 14.38 -20.91 -5.22
C ILE A 218 12.90 -20.94 -4.88
N LEU A 219 12.53 -21.80 -3.94
CA LEU A 219 11.16 -21.88 -3.46
C LEU A 219 10.72 -20.56 -2.84
N CYS A 220 9.71 -19.96 -3.45
CA CYS A 220 9.04 -18.76 -2.95
C CYS A 220 7.63 -19.11 -2.48
N SER A 221 7.18 -18.41 -1.47
CA SER A 221 5.79 -18.50 -1.03
C SER A 221 5.18 -17.12 -0.86
N VAL A 222 3.87 -17.04 -1.05
CA VAL A 222 3.07 -15.88 -0.70
C VAL A 222 2.05 -16.33 0.34
N THR A 223 2.19 -15.82 1.56
CA THR A 223 1.26 -16.10 2.66
C THR A 223 0.28 -14.95 2.77
N PHE A 224 -1.02 -15.24 2.62
CA PHE A 224 -2.11 -14.30 2.84
C PHE A 224 -2.66 -14.49 4.24
N GLY A 225 -2.75 -13.41 5.02
CA GLY A 225 -3.16 -13.44 6.41
C GLY A 225 -4.62 -13.06 6.64
N ALA A 226 -5.04 -13.17 7.89
CA ALA A 226 -6.37 -12.73 8.30
C ALA A 226 -6.62 -11.25 7.94
N PRO A 227 -7.80 -10.92 7.42
CA PRO A 227 -8.13 -9.55 7.08
C PRO A 227 -8.06 -8.61 8.28
N ILE A 228 -7.66 -7.37 8.02
CA ILE A 228 -7.76 -6.30 9.00
C ILE A 228 -8.75 -5.24 8.52
N ALA A 229 -9.30 -4.46 9.44
CA ALA A 229 -10.17 -3.34 9.13
C ALA A 229 -9.67 -2.09 9.85
N LEU A 230 -9.94 -0.91 9.28
CA LEU A 230 -9.78 0.35 9.99
C LEU A 230 -10.86 0.45 11.07
N VAL A 231 -10.42 0.67 12.31
CA VAL A 231 -11.36 0.85 13.43
C VAL A 231 -11.89 2.29 13.41
N PRO A 232 -13.19 2.51 13.67
CA PRO A 232 -13.73 3.87 13.79
C PRO A 232 -12.93 4.72 14.79
N GLY A 233 -12.48 5.90 14.35
CA GLY A 233 -11.66 6.80 15.17
C GLY A 233 -10.18 6.40 15.28
N GLU A 234 -9.74 5.30 14.67
CA GLU A 234 -8.32 4.91 14.69
C GLU A 234 -7.47 5.92 13.89
N GLU A 235 -6.45 6.45 14.53
CA GLU A 235 -5.52 7.36 13.89
C GLU A 235 -4.62 6.66 12.86
N ARG A 236 -4.11 7.45 11.94
CA ARG A 236 -3.26 6.97 10.84
C ARG A 236 -2.06 6.15 11.32
N ARG A 237 -1.31 6.63 12.32
CA ARG A 237 -0.08 5.98 12.76
C ARG A 237 -0.32 4.63 13.43
N PRO A 238 -1.22 4.52 14.42
CA PRO A 238 -1.59 3.23 15.01
C PRO A 238 -2.07 2.20 13.98
N PHE A 239 -2.92 2.60 13.03
CA PHE A 239 -3.39 1.73 11.96
C PHE A 239 -2.24 1.21 11.09
N LEU A 240 -1.34 2.09 10.60
CA LEU A 240 -0.23 1.69 9.74
C LEU A 240 0.78 0.78 10.47
N ASP A 241 1.03 1.03 11.75
CA ASP A 241 1.89 0.19 12.58
C ASP A 241 1.24 -1.19 12.82
N ARG A 242 -0.08 -1.25 13.01
CA ARG A 242 -0.83 -2.50 13.13
C ARG A 242 -0.85 -3.27 11.82
N ALA A 243 -1.07 -2.60 10.69
CA ALA A 243 -1.01 -3.20 9.36
C ALA A 243 0.38 -3.77 9.05
N ARG A 244 1.46 -3.04 9.38
CA ARG A 244 2.84 -3.50 9.21
C ARG A 244 3.12 -4.74 10.06
N ARG A 245 2.69 -4.75 11.33
CA ARG A 245 2.81 -5.92 12.22
C ARG A 245 2.05 -7.13 11.69
N ALA A 246 0.86 -6.93 11.11
CA ALA A 246 0.09 -8.02 10.50
C ALA A 246 0.84 -8.66 9.32
N VAL A 247 1.53 -7.88 8.51
CA VAL A 247 2.39 -8.41 7.43
C VAL A 247 3.59 -9.16 8.01
N MET A 248 4.27 -8.59 9.01
CA MET A 248 5.46 -9.21 9.64
C MET A 248 5.14 -10.54 10.32
N ALA A 249 3.98 -10.66 10.96
CA ALA A 249 3.55 -11.89 11.62
C ALA A 249 3.40 -13.08 10.66
N LEU A 250 3.23 -12.84 9.37
CA LEU A 250 3.15 -13.89 8.34
C LEU A 250 4.50 -14.45 7.91
N ARG A 251 5.60 -13.87 8.39
CA ARG A 251 6.96 -14.35 8.08
C ARG A 251 7.25 -15.72 8.69
N GLU A 252 6.63 -16.00 9.84
CA GLU A 252 6.89 -17.20 10.65
C GLU A 252 5.84 -18.31 10.41
N VAL A 253 4.89 -18.08 9.50
CA VAL A 253 3.85 -19.01 9.10
C VAL A 253 4.21 -19.62 7.74
#